data_09f923a4caa2eb0a83d1246c84585692
#
_entry.id   09f923a4caa2eb0a83d1246c84585692
#
_cell.length_a   1.000
_cell.length_b   1.000
_cell.length_c   1.000
_cell.angle_alpha   90.00
_cell.angle_beta   90.00
_cell.angle_gamma   90.00
#
_symmetry.space_group_name_H-M   'P 1'
#
loop_
_entity.id
_entity.type
_entity.pdbx_description
1 polymer ?
#
loop_
_entity_poly.entity_id
_entity_poly.type
_entity_poly.pdbx_seq_one_letter_code
_entity_poly.pdbx_strand_id
1 'polypeptide(L)'
;MKHILIVDDDVHINQMLEEVLTSAGYKVTHAYSGTEAILLIPSIKPDLILLDLMLPGLSGEEIIEEISHIPVIVISAKIDTKNKISLLLNGAVDYVTKPFDVDELLARIVAQLRHSQTNSINSVLE
;
A
#
# COMPACT_ATOMS: atom_id res chain seq x y z
N MET A 1 -7.73 -4.33 -15.00
CA MET A 1 -6.61 -3.48 -14.58
C MET A 1 -6.63 -3.36 -13.05
N LYS A 2 -5.53 -3.70 -12.42
CA LYS A 2 -5.43 -3.59 -10.95
C LYS A 2 -5.34 -2.14 -10.54
N HIS A 3 -5.97 -1.81 -9.41
CA HIS A 3 -6.08 -0.45 -8.91
C HIS A 3 -5.24 -0.31 -7.63
N ILE A 4 -4.32 0.65 -7.62
CA ILE A 4 -3.44 0.91 -6.48
C ILE A 4 -3.77 2.29 -5.90
N LEU A 5 -3.97 2.33 -4.60
CA LEU A 5 -4.14 3.58 -3.86
C LEU A 5 -2.80 3.97 -3.24
N ILE A 6 -2.33 5.17 -3.53
CA ILE A 6 -1.11 5.72 -2.93
C ILE A 6 -1.52 6.69 -1.83
N VAL A 7 -1.09 6.44 -0.61
CA VAL A 7 -1.38 7.30 0.55
C VAL A 7 -0.06 7.91 1.04
N ASP A 8 0.20 9.15 0.66
CA ASP A 8 1.42 9.87 0.99
C ASP A 8 1.13 11.37 0.86
N ASP A 9 1.59 12.17 1.83
CA ASP A 9 1.39 13.61 1.78
C ASP A 9 2.40 14.35 0.90
N ASP A 10 3.44 13.66 0.42
CA ASP A 10 4.44 14.24 -0.46
C ASP A 10 3.96 14.19 -1.91
N VAL A 11 3.68 15.37 -2.47
CA VAL A 11 3.18 15.51 -3.84
C VAL A 11 4.16 14.94 -4.86
N HIS A 12 5.46 15.14 -4.65
CA HIS A 12 6.49 14.67 -5.60
C HIS A 12 6.56 13.15 -5.64
N ILE A 13 6.48 12.51 -4.48
CA ILE A 13 6.47 11.04 -4.39
C ILE A 13 5.21 10.49 -5.06
N ASN A 14 4.06 11.10 -4.80
CA ASN A 14 2.81 10.70 -5.42
C ASN A 14 2.89 10.77 -6.95
N GLN A 15 3.42 11.88 -7.48
CA GLN A 15 3.54 12.05 -8.93
C GLN A 15 4.50 11.05 -9.55
N MET A 16 5.64 10.83 -8.91
CA MET A 16 6.61 9.86 -9.39
C MET A 16 6.03 8.44 -9.42
N LEU A 17 5.39 8.04 -8.33
CA LEU A 17 4.78 6.72 -8.25
C LEU A 17 3.63 6.57 -9.24
N GLU A 18 2.83 7.61 -9.46
CA GLU A 18 1.77 7.58 -10.47
C GLU A 18 2.34 7.28 -11.85
N GLU A 19 3.39 7.97 -12.25
CA GLU A 19 4.02 7.74 -13.55
C GLU A 19 4.54 6.31 -13.69
N VAL A 20 5.26 5.84 -12.67
CA VAL A 20 5.85 4.51 -12.66
C VAL A 20 4.76 3.43 -12.72
N LEU A 21 3.74 3.55 -11.88
CA LEU A 21 2.69 2.53 -11.78
C LEU A 21 1.77 2.55 -12.99
N THR A 22 1.45 3.73 -13.51
CA THR A 22 0.63 3.86 -14.72
C THR A 22 1.37 3.24 -15.91
N SER A 23 2.67 3.49 -16.04
CA SER A 23 3.49 2.87 -17.08
C SER A 23 3.54 1.36 -16.97
N ALA A 24 3.44 0.84 -15.75
CA ALA A 24 3.42 -0.61 -15.52
C ALA A 24 2.04 -1.24 -15.72
N GLY A 25 1.02 -0.46 -16.09
CA GLY A 25 -0.31 -0.97 -16.40
C GLY A 25 -1.31 -0.93 -15.26
N TYR A 26 -1.02 -0.20 -14.18
CA TYR A 26 -1.94 -0.09 -13.04
C TYR A 26 -2.78 1.18 -13.12
N LYS A 27 -4.00 1.10 -12.58
CA LYS A 27 -4.80 2.28 -12.32
C LYS A 27 -4.38 2.84 -10.96
N VAL A 28 -4.26 4.16 -10.85
CA VAL A 28 -3.73 4.81 -9.64
C VAL A 28 -4.70 5.87 -9.13
N THR A 29 -4.90 5.90 -7.81
CA THR A 29 -5.61 6.98 -7.12
C THR A 29 -4.71 7.46 -5.98
N HIS A 30 -4.78 8.75 -5.66
CA HIS A 30 -3.99 9.36 -4.60
C HIS A 30 -4.85 9.73 -3.41
N ALA A 31 -4.30 9.55 -2.21
CA ALA A 31 -4.80 10.16 -0.99
C ALA A 31 -3.63 10.85 -0.31
N TYR A 32 -3.83 12.05 0.19
CA TYR A 32 -2.77 12.84 0.80
C TYR A 32 -2.81 12.81 2.32
N SER A 33 -3.77 12.08 2.88
CA SER A 33 -3.88 11.86 4.32
C SER A 33 -4.56 10.52 4.60
N GLY A 34 -4.42 10.05 5.83
CA GLY A 34 -5.08 8.81 6.25
C GLY A 34 -6.61 8.93 6.23
N THR A 35 -7.14 10.07 6.64
CA THR A 35 -8.58 10.31 6.62
C THR A 35 -9.13 10.26 5.20
N GLU A 36 -8.45 10.90 4.26
CA GLU A 36 -8.85 10.86 2.86
C GLU A 36 -8.83 9.43 2.31
N ALA A 37 -7.79 8.66 2.66
CA ALA A 37 -7.68 7.27 2.23
C ALA A 37 -8.89 6.46 2.70
N ILE A 38 -9.25 6.55 3.97
CA ILE A 38 -10.37 5.82 4.54
C ILE A 38 -11.68 6.20 3.85
N LEU A 39 -11.86 7.48 3.54
CA LEU A 39 -13.07 7.95 2.84
C LEU A 39 -13.16 7.44 1.39
N LEU A 40 -12.02 7.30 0.72
CA LEU A 40 -11.99 6.87 -0.69
C LEU A 40 -12.15 5.37 -0.87
N ILE A 41 -11.63 4.57 0.05
CA ILE A 41 -11.54 3.11 -0.10
C ILE A 41 -12.88 2.45 -0.44
N PRO A 42 -14.01 2.76 0.22
CA PRO A 42 -15.27 2.10 -0.11
C PRO A 42 -15.73 2.30 -1.55
N SER A 43 -15.43 3.46 -2.15
CA SER A 43 -15.86 3.74 -3.52
C SER A 43 -14.86 3.24 -4.57
N ILE A 44 -13.56 3.31 -4.32
CA ILE A 44 -12.57 2.90 -5.31
C ILE A 44 -12.19 1.43 -5.24
N LYS A 45 -12.33 0.81 -4.07
CA LYS A 45 -12.03 -0.61 -3.83
C LYS A 45 -10.67 -1.01 -4.41
N PRO A 46 -9.57 -0.45 -3.90
CA PRO A 46 -8.25 -0.73 -4.46
C PRO A 46 -7.84 -2.18 -4.24
N ASP A 47 -7.01 -2.68 -5.13
CA ASP A 47 -6.44 -4.02 -5.01
C ASP A 47 -5.23 -4.05 -4.09
N LEU A 48 -4.56 -2.91 -3.91
CA LEU A 48 -3.38 -2.78 -3.08
C LEU A 48 -3.22 -1.33 -2.64
N ILE A 49 -2.67 -1.13 -1.46
CA ILE A 49 -2.43 0.21 -0.91
C ILE A 49 -0.94 0.37 -0.62
N LEU A 50 -0.36 1.48 -1.09
CA LEU A 50 0.98 1.92 -0.70
C LEU A 50 0.79 3.01 0.34
N LEU A 51 1.27 2.78 1.55
CA LEU A 51 0.99 3.65 2.70
C LEU A 51 2.28 4.20 3.31
N ASP A 52 2.42 5.52 3.36
CA ASP A 52 3.46 6.17 4.14
C ASP A 52 3.03 6.23 5.61
N LEU A 53 3.93 5.88 6.52
CA LEU A 53 3.66 5.92 7.96
C LEU A 53 3.65 7.33 8.54
N MET A 54 4.34 8.26 7.90
CA MET A 54 4.53 9.62 8.42
C MET A 54 3.46 10.57 7.91
N LEU A 55 2.18 10.19 8.09
CA LEU A 55 1.05 10.98 7.62
C LEU A 55 0.47 11.85 8.74
N PRO A 56 -0.02 13.05 8.41
CA PRO A 56 -0.82 13.83 9.37
C PRO A 56 -2.16 13.16 9.62
N GLY A 57 -2.70 13.33 10.81
CA GLY A 57 -4.00 12.78 11.18
C GLY A 57 -3.87 11.39 11.79
N LEU A 58 -4.47 10.38 11.15
CA LEU A 58 -4.46 9.02 11.65
C LEU A 58 -3.08 8.38 11.52
N SER A 59 -2.67 7.58 12.51
CA SER A 59 -1.43 6.83 12.44
C SER A 59 -1.52 5.71 11.41
N GLY A 60 -0.34 5.25 10.94
CA GLY A 60 -0.29 4.12 10.02
C GLY A 60 -0.97 2.88 10.58
N GLU A 61 -0.78 2.61 11.86
CA GLU A 61 -1.40 1.46 12.52
C GLU A 61 -2.93 1.57 12.54
N GLU A 62 -3.48 2.75 12.82
CA GLU A 62 -4.93 2.97 12.79
C GLU A 62 -5.51 2.74 11.41
N ILE A 63 -4.81 3.21 10.37
CA ILE A 63 -5.24 3.01 8.98
C ILE A 63 -5.24 1.53 8.63
N ILE A 64 -4.18 0.81 8.98
CA ILE A 64 -4.04 -0.62 8.68
C ILE A 64 -5.16 -1.42 9.32
N GLU A 65 -5.51 -1.12 10.56
CA GLU A 65 -6.62 -1.80 11.25
C GLU A 65 -7.94 -1.63 10.52
N GLU A 66 -8.22 -0.41 10.02
CA GLU A 66 -9.46 -0.11 9.30
C GLU A 66 -9.55 -0.81 7.94
N ILE A 67 -8.41 -1.11 7.31
CA ILE A 67 -8.36 -1.60 5.94
C ILE A 67 -7.68 -2.96 5.83
N SER A 68 -7.68 -3.75 6.89
CA SER A 68 -6.94 -5.01 6.97
C SER A 68 -7.32 -6.04 5.90
N HIS A 69 -8.44 -5.87 5.22
CA HIS A 69 -8.88 -6.77 4.14
C HIS A 69 -8.22 -6.47 2.78
N ILE A 70 -7.45 -5.38 2.69
CA ILE A 70 -6.73 -5.01 1.46
C ILE A 70 -5.23 -5.11 1.74
N PRO A 71 -4.43 -5.71 0.84
CA PRO A 71 -2.98 -5.78 1.07
C PRO A 71 -2.36 -4.38 1.11
N VAL A 72 -1.58 -4.12 2.16
CA VAL A 72 -0.92 -2.84 2.40
C VAL A 72 0.58 -3.03 2.41
N ILE A 73 1.29 -2.32 1.51
CA ILE A 73 2.74 -2.21 1.56
C ILE A 73 3.07 -0.87 2.19
N VAL A 74 3.77 -0.89 3.31
CA VAL A 74 4.19 0.32 4.02
C VAL A 74 5.47 0.86 3.41
N ILE A 75 5.51 2.17 3.14
CA ILE A 75 6.70 2.87 2.65
C ILE A 75 7.06 3.93 3.68
N SER A 76 8.28 3.88 4.24
CA SER A 76 8.67 4.84 5.26
C SER A 76 10.17 5.07 5.29
N ALA A 77 10.56 6.30 5.66
CA ALA A 77 11.97 6.65 5.84
C ALA A 77 12.56 6.06 7.11
N LYS A 78 11.71 5.75 8.09
CA LYS A 78 12.16 5.24 9.39
C LYS A 78 11.37 4.03 9.80
N ILE A 79 11.89 2.84 9.51
CA ILE A 79 11.31 1.60 10.01
C ILE A 79 12.36 0.93 10.88
N ASP A 80 12.16 0.94 12.20
CA ASP A 80 12.99 0.14 13.09
C ASP A 80 12.35 -1.25 13.27
N THR A 81 13.07 -2.16 13.92
CA THR A 81 12.61 -3.54 14.06
C THR A 81 11.29 -3.64 14.82
N LYS A 82 11.09 -2.82 15.84
CA LYS A 82 9.84 -2.82 16.61
C LYS A 82 8.65 -2.38 15.77
N ASN A 83 8.83 -1.33 14.98
CA ASN A 83 7.79 -0.83 14.11
C ASN A 83 7.43 -1.85 13.02
N LYS A 84 8.45 -2.53 12.45
CA LYS A 84 8.23 -3.61 11.50
C LYS A 84 7.32 -4.70 12.05
N ILE A 85 7.64 -5.19 13.23
CA ILE A 85 6.89 -6.27 13.87
C ILE A 85 5.46 -5.82 14.12
N SER A 86 5.28 -4.62 14.69
CA SER A 86 3.96 -4.07 14.97
C SER A 86 3.11 -3.94 13.70
N LEU A 87 3.69 -3.43 12.61
CA LEU A 87 2.98 -3.25 11.36
C LEU A 87 2.55 -4.58 10.73
N LEU A 88 3.44 -5.57 10.75
CA LEU A 88 3.12 -6.90 10.22
C LEU A 88 2.04 -7.57 11.04
N LEU A 89 2.09 -7.44 12.37
CA LEU A 89 1.06 -7.99 13.26
C LEU A 89 -0.29 -7.32 13.06
N ASN A 90 -0.30 -6.04 12.69
CA ASN A 90 -1.54 -5.29 12.46
C ASN A 90 -2.10 -5.46 11.03
N GLY A 91 -1.40 -6.19 10.17
CA GLY A 91 -1.95 -6.55 8.87
C GLY A 91 -1.21 -6.06 7.64
N ALA A 92 -0.11 -5.31 7.79
CA ALA A 92 0.72 -4.95 6.63
C ALA A 92 1.33 -6.21 6.03
N VAL A 93 1.32 -6.32 4.70
CA VAL A 93 1.87 -7.51 4.03
C VAL A 93 3.33 -7.37 3.67
N ASP A 94 3.84 -6.14 3.60
CA ASP A 94 5.24 -5.87 3.28
C ASP A 94 5.58 -4.44 3.70
N TYR A 95 6.85 -4.09 3.69
CA TYR A 95 7.30 -2.73 3.92
C TYR A 95 8.53 -2.45 3.08
N VAL A 96 8.72 -1.17 2.72
CA VAL A 96 9.84 -0.70 1.92
C VAL A 96 10.39 0.56 2.57
N THR A 97 11.71 0.66 2.69
CA THR A 97 12.37 1.81 3.31
C THR A 97 12.70 2.87 2.26
N LYS A 98 12.42 4.14 2.58
CA LYS A 98 12.85 5.27 1.75
C LYS A 98 14.32 5.60 2.02
N PRO A 99 15.13 5.93 1.03
CA PRO A 99 14.80 5.92 -0.40
C PRO A 99 14.69 4.49 -0.92
N PHE A 100 13.73 4.24 -1.80
CA PHE A 100 13.50 2.91 -2.33
C PHE A 100 13.92 2.79 -3.79
N ASP A 101 14.23 1.59 -4.19
CA ASP A 101 14.49 1.25 -5.59
C ASP A 101 13.14 1.00 -6.26
N VAL A 102 12.90 1.67 -7.39
CA VAL A 102 11.63 1.57 -8.11
C VAL A 102 11.38 0.14 -8.59
N ASP A 103 12.40 -0.52 -9.12
CA ASP A 103 12.26 -1.89 -9.62
C ASP A 103 11.95 -2.86 -8.49
N GLU A 104 12.56 -2.66 -7.32
CA GLU A 104 12.27 -3.46 -6.14
C GLU A 104 10.82 -3.26 -5.70
N LEU A 105 10.35 -2.02 -5.66
CA LEU A 105 8.96 -1.73 -5.29
C LEU A 105 7.98 -2.39 -6.25
N LEU A 106 8.22 -2.28 -7.56
CA LEU A 106 7.38 -2.91 -8.57
C LEU A 106 7.35 -4.43 -8.41
N ALA A 107 8.49 -5.04 -8.11
CA ALA A 107 8.57 -6.48 -7.88
C ALA A 107 7.75 -6.90 -6.66
N ARG A 108 7.80 -6.13 -5.58
CA ARG A 108 7.02 -6.40 -4.38
C ARG A 108 5.52 -6.24 -4.63
N ILE A 109 5.12 -5.26 -5.41
CA ILE A 109 3.72 -5.06 -5.80
C ILE A 109 3.21 -6.25 -6.60
N VAL A 110 3.96 -6.68 -7.60
CA VAL A 110 3.62 -7.85 -8.42
C VAL A 110 3.46 -9.10 -7.55
N ALA A 111 4.41 -9.30 -6.63
CA ALA A 111 4.39 -10.46 -5.74
C ALA A 111 3.13 -10.47 -4.86
N GLN A 112 2.77 -9.32 -4.28
CA GLN A 112 1.60 -9.23 -3.41
C GLN A 112 0.29 -9.41 -4.16
N LEU A 113 0.17 -8.83 -5.35
CA LEU A 113 -1.03 -9.01 -6.17
C LEU A 113 -1.19 -10.46 -6.64
N ARG A 114 -0.09 -11.11 -6.99
CA ARG A 114 -0.08 -12.52 -7.37
C ARG A 114 -0.44 -13.42 -6.20
N HIS A 115 0.10 -13.14 -5.02
CA HIS A 115 -0.17 -13.90 -3.80
C HIS A 115 -1.65 -13.83 -3.42
N SER A 116 -2.25 -12.66 -3.43
CA SER A 116 -3.67 -12.48 -3.14
C SER A 116 -4.54 -13.28 -4.11
N GLN A 117 -4.20 -13.24 -5.39
CA GLN A 117 -4.92 -13.97 -6.43
C GLN A 117 -4.79 -15.48 -6.23
N THR A 118 -3.59 -15.97 -5.92
CA THR A 118 -3.32 -17.37 -5.66
C THR A 118 -4.12 -17.85 -4.45
N ASN A 119 -4.13 -17.07 -3.37
CA ASN A 119 -4.90 -17.41 -2.18
C ASN A 119 -6.40 -17.48 -2.47
N SER A 120 -6.92 -16.58 -3.28
CA SER A 120 -8.33 -16.61 -3.68
C SER A 120 -8.65 -17.87 -4.47
N ILE A 121 -7.79 -18.27 -5.39
CA ILE A 121 -7.95 -19.49 -6.19
C ILE A 121 -7.93 -20.71 -5.27
N ASN A 122 -6.98 -20.77 -4.34
CA ASN A 122 -6.87 -21.88 -3.40
C ASN A 122 -8.11 -22.00 -2.53
N SER A 123 -8.66 -20.87 -2.07
CA SER A 123 -9.89 -20.87 -1.27
C SER A 123 -11.07 -21.41 -2.05
N VAL A 124 -11.16 -21.16 -3.34
CA VAL A 124 -12.22 -21.66 -4.19
C VAL A 124 -12.11 -23.17 -4.40
N LEU A 125 -10.88 -23.67 -4.53
CA LEU A 125 -10.62 -25.08 -4.79
C LEU A 125 -10.80 -25.96 -3.55
N GLU A 126 -10.67 -25.40 -2.37
CA GLU A 126 -10.87 -26.12 -1.13
C GLU A 126 -12.36 -26.21 -0.77
#